data_bdeef4f1dec910081efef6adcbbaa451
#
_entry.id   bdeef4f1dec910081efef6adcbbaa451
#
_cell.length_a   1.000
_cell.length_b   1.000
_cell.length_c   1.000
_cell.angle_alpha   90.00
_cell.angle_beta   90.00
_cell.angle_gamma   90.00
#
_symmetry.space_group_name_H-M   'P 1'
#
loop_
_entity.id
_entity.type
_entity.pdbx_description
1 polymer ?
#
loop_
_entity_poly.entity_id
_entity_poly.type
_entity_poly.pdbx_seq_one_letter_code
_entity_poly.pdbx_strand_id
1 'polypeptide(L)'
;MPGGGVVEVEAAGAVEGHTLRNSGDVIAEAEHRDVVLRRRDGADLFLGLRSREESVRSALGVLARLLVAASLDPSIRERVASALTASLPWTSFLPAEERAEFFEALTTRAAACVELGTFEPLARLIDGWRATAEVHGVPELRAKLEVERTGPAVPIHRPEAA
;
A
#
# COMPACT_ATOMS: atom_id res chain seq x y z
N MET A 1 -24.68 29.17 -16.82
CA MET A 1 -23.95 29.41 -15.55
C MET A 1 -23.23 28.13 -15.17
N PRO A 2 -21.93 27.97 -15.37
CA PRO A 2 -21.21 26.80 -14.89
C PRO A 2 -21.02 26.95 -13.38
N GLY A 3 -21.59 26.01 -12.62
CA GLY A 3 -21.44 25.91 -11.18
C GLY A 3 -19.97 25.69 -10.82
N GLY A 4 -19.36 26.68 -10.16
CA GLY A 4 -18.03 26.54 -9.59
C GLY A 4 -18.05 25.47 -8.49
N GLY A 5 -17.51 24.30 -8.80
CA GLY A 5 -17.26 23.26 -7.80
C GLY A 5 -16.25 23.80 -6.79
N VAL A 6 -16.60 23.85 -5.53
CA VAL A 6 -15.69 24.14 -4.44
C VAL A 6 -14.74 22.93 -4.34
N VAL A 7 -13.47 23.12 -4.67
CA VAL A 7 -12.42 22.14 -4.46
C VAL A 7 -11.77 22.48 -3.11
N GLU A 8 -11.92 21.58 -2.15
CA GLU A 8 -11.24 21.72 -0.86
C GLU A 8 -9.81 21.19 -1.01
N VAL A 9 -8.84 22.03 -0.70
CA VAL A 9 -7.41 21.71 -0.86
C VAL A 9 -6.82 21.56 0.52
N GLU A 10 -6.28 20.37 0.81
CA GLU A 10 -5.57 20.09 2.04
C GLU A 10 -4.09 19.79 1.73
N ALA A 11 -3.20 20.45 2.46
CA ALA A 11 -1.78 20.16 2.35
C ALA A 11 -1.43 18.89 3.15
N ALA A 12 -0.73 17.96 2.53
CA ALA A 12 -0.26 16.75 3.20
C ALA A 12 0.64 17.11 4.40
N GLY A 13 0.13 16.91 5.61
CA GLY A 13 0.86 17.16 6.87
C GLY A 13 0.48 18.43 7.64
N ALA A 14 -0.49 19.23 7.20
CA ALA A 14 -0.99 20.39 7.96
C ALA A 14 -2.44 20.16 8.43
N VAL A 15 -2.70 20.47 9.70
CA VAL A 15 -4.02 20.32 10.36
C VAL A 15 -5.00 21.47 9.98
N GLU A 16 -4.61 22.41 9.15
CA GLU A 16 -5.44 23.55 8.74
C GLU A 16 -5.76 23.47 7.26
N GLY A 17 -7.02 23.14 6.95
CA GLY A 17 -7.59 23.21 5.60
C GLY A 17 -7.64 24.65 5.10
N HIS A 18 -6.74 25.03 4.20
CA HIS A 18 -6.81 26.28 3.49
C HIS A 18 -7.65 26.11 2.23
N THR A 19 -8.74 26.84 2.13
CA THR A 19 -9.55 26.89 0.91
C THR A 19 -8.81 27.75 -0.11
N LEU A 20 -8.07 27.11 -1.01
CA LEU A 20 -7.43 27.81 -2.13
C LEU A 20 -8.49 28.12 -3.19
N ARG A 21 -8.67 29.42 -3.48
CA ARG A 21 -9.74 29.92 -4.35
C ARG A 21 -9.34 30.02 -5.82
N ASN A 22 -8.05 29.85 -6.12
CA ASN A 22 -7.51 30.05 -7.45
C ASN A 22 -6.56 28.92 -7.83
N SER A 23 -6.62 28.44 -9.08
CA SER A 23 -5.71 27.42 -9.59
C SER A 23 -4.24 27.82 -9.54
N GLY A 24 -3.94 29.12 -9.62
CA GLY A 24 -2.58 29.65 -9.48
C GLY A 24 -2.00 29.42 -8.09
N ASP A 25 -2.81 29.61 -7.05
CA ASP A 25 -2.38 29.40 -5.66
C ASP A 25 -2.10 27.93 -5.38
N VAL A 26 -2.92 27.02 -5.96
CA VAL A 26 -2.71 25.56 -5.86
C VAL A 26 -1.41 25.13 -6.51
N ILE A 27 -1.09 25.68 -7.66
CA ILE A 27 0.15 25.38 -8.38
C ILE A 27 1.36 25.91 -7.61
N ALA A 28 1.30 27.14 -7.14
CA ALA A 28 2.37 27.74 -6.33
C ALA A 28 2.62 26.95 -5.05
N GLU A 29 1.56 26.46 -4.40
CA GLU A 29 1.68 25.60 -3.22
C GLU A 29 2.32 24.25 -3.55
N ALA A 30 1.95 23.65 -4.68
CA ALA A 30 2.49 22.38 -5.14
C ALA A 30 4.00 22.42 -5.48
N GLU A 31 4.55 23.59 -5.79
CA GLU A 31 5.99 23.79 -5.96
C GLU A 31 6.76 23.63 -4.64
N HIS A 32 6.13 23.96 -3.52
CA HIS A 32 6.78 23.92 -2.21
C HIS A 32 6.48 22.64 -1.43
N ARG A 33 5.26 22.14 -1.52
CA ARG A 33 4.80 20.93 -0.82
C ARG A 33 3.75 20.17 -1.63
N ASP A 34 3.54 18.90 -1.26
CA ASP A 34 2.52 18.09 -1.88
C ASP A 34 1.12 18.54 -1.46
N VAL A 35 0.20 18.57 -2.41
CA VAL A 35 -1.16 19.07 -2.24
C VAL A 35 -2.14 17.96 -2.54
N VAL A 36 -3.09 17.71 -1.64
CA VAL A 36 -4.21 16.78 -1.86
C VAL A 36 -5.44 17.59 -2.24
N LEU A 37 -5.99 17.31 -3.40
CA LEU A 37 -7.23 17.89 -3.90
C LEU A 37 -8.39 16.96 -3.54
N ARG A 38 -9.15 17.32 -2.52
CA ARG A 38 -10.35 16.58 -2.12
C ARG A 38 -11.48 16.85 -3.10
N ARG A 39 -12.08 15.77 -3.57
CA ARG A 39 -13.20 15.83 -4.49
C ARG A 39 -14.47 15.37 -3.78
N ARG A 40 -15.56 16.09 -4.02
CA ARG A 40 -16.87 15.75 -3.46
C ARG A 40 -17.38 14.40 -3.97
N ASP A 41 -17.14 14.15 -5.26
CA ASP A 41 -17.65 12.97 -5.96
C ASP A 41 -16.48 12.27 -6.67
N GLY A 42 -15.70 11.47 -5.92
CA GLY A 42 -14.60 10.68 -6.46
C GLY A 42 -13.39 10.63 -5.55
N ALA A 43 -12.39 9.86 -5.97
CA ALA A 43 -11.13 9.75 -5.25
C ALA A 43 -10.38 11.09 -5.20
N ASP A 44 -9.70 11.36 -4.11
CA ASP A 44 -8.83 12.52 -3.96
C ASP A 44 -7.69 12.48 -5.00
N LEU A 45 -7.27 13.65 -5.44
CA LEU A 45 -6.15 13.80 -6.36
C LEU A 45 -4.93 14.33 -5.62
N PHE A 46 -3.77 13.86 -6.04
CA PHE A 46 -2.49 14.31 -5.53
C PHE A 46 -1.81 15.20 -6.58
N LEU A 47 -1.35 16.37 -6.16
CA LEU A 47 -0.57 17.29 -6.97
C LEU A 47 0.76 17.56 -6.29
N GLY A 48 1.86 17.25 -6.96
CA GLY A 48 3.21 17.47 -6.46
C GLY A 48 4.19 17.63 -7.60
N LEU A 49 5.43 17.99 -7.27
CA LEU A 49 6.48 18.09 -8.28
C LEU A 49 6.84 16.69 -8.80
N ARG A 50 6.85 16.57 -10.13
CA ARG A 50 7.28 15.33 -10.81
C ARG A 50 8.68 14.89 -10.39
N SER A 51 9.61 15.81 -10.21
CA SER A 51 10.97 15.51 -9.79
C SER A 51 11.03 14.92 -8.38
N ARG A 52 10.13 15.30 -7.48
CA ARG A 52 10.00 14.74 -6.13
C ARG A 52 9.49 13.30 -6.20
N GLU A 53 8.46 13.06 -6.98
CA GLU A 53 7.92 11.72 -7.23
C GLU A 53 8.98 10.79 -7.87
N GLU A 54 9.71 11.28 -8.87
CA GLU A 54 10.80 10.53 -9.50
C GLU A 54 11.93 10.21 -8.52
N SER A 55 12.26 11.12 -7.63
CA SER A 55 13.28 10.91 -6.59
C SER A 55 12.85 9.84 -5.58
N VAL A 56 11.59 9.88 -5.10
CA VAL A 56 11.03 8.86 -4.21
C VAL A 56 11.02 7.50 -4.89
N ARG A 57 10.55 7.45 -6.12
CA ARG A 57 10.51 6.20 -6.91
C ARG A 57 11.91 5.62 -7.12
N SER A 58 12.89 6.46 -7.43
CA SER A 58 14.29 6.05 -7.58
C SER A 58 14.86 5.49 -6.28
N ALA A 59 14.63 6.16 -5.15
CA ALA A 59 15.07 5.70 -3.84
C ALA A 59 14.42 4.36 -3.46
N LEU A 60 13.12 4.21 -3.65
CA LEU A 60 12.41 2.94 -3.43
C LEU A 60 12.97 1.83 -4.32
N GLY A 61 13.29 2.13 -5.58
CA GLY A 61 13.92 1.19 -6.49
C GLY A 61 15.27 0.68 -5.99
N VAL A 62 16.11 1.56 -5.43
CA VAL A 62 17.39 1.17 -4.83
C VAL A 62 17.16 0.28 -3.61
N LEU A 63 16.27 0.68 -2.69
CA LEU A 63 15.97 -0.11 -1.49
C LEU A 63 15.41 -1.49 -1.84
N ALA A 64 14.52 -1.58 -2.81
CA ALA A 64 13.96 -2.84 -3.27
C ALA A 64 15.05 -3.76 -3.88
N ARG A 65 15.96 -3.22 -4.68
CA ARG A 65 17.12 -4.01 -5.21
C ARG A 65 18.03 -4.51 -4.12
N LEU A 66 18.28 -3.70 -3.10
CA LEU A 66 19.10 -4.12 -1.94
C LEU A 66 18.42 -5.25 -1.17
N LEU A 67 17.09 -5.16 -0.96
CA LEU A 67 16.31 -6.22 -0.33
C LEU A 67 16.35 -7.53 -1.13
N VAL A 68 16.18 -7.46 -2.44
CA VAL A 68 16.27 -8.62 -3.33
C VAL A 68 17.66 -9.22 -3.30
N ALA A 69 18.71 -8.41 -3.44
CA ALA A 69 20.08 -8.88 -3.37
C ALA A 69 20.41 -9.56 -2.03
N ALA A 70 19.95 -8.98 -0.93
CA ALA A 70 20.11 -9.58 0.41
C ALA A 70 19.36 -10.92 0.55
N SER A 71 18.25 -11.11 -0.16
CA SER A 71 17.47 -12.34 -0.10
C SER A 71 18.09 -13.52 -0.86
N LEU A 72 19.09 -13.26 -1.72
CA LEU A 72 19.79 -14.32 -2.50
C LEU A 72 20.71 -15.17 -1.63
N ASP A 73 21.29 -14.60 -0.57
CA ASP A 73 22.11 -15.34 0.38
C ASP A 73 21.26 -15.89 1.53
N PRO A 74 21.23 -17.23 1.75
CA PRO A 74 20.39 -17.82 2.79
C PRO A 74 20.67 -17.28 4.21
N SER A 75 21.94 -17.01 4.53
CA SER A 75 22.32 -16.50 5.86
C SER A 75 21.89 -15.05 6.07
N ILE A 76 21.93 -14.24 5.03
CA ILE A 76 21.46 -12.86 5.05
C ILE A 76 19.93 -12.84 5.04
N ARG A 77 19.30 -13.71 4.26
CA ARG A 77 17.84 -13.85 4.20
C ARG A 77 17.23 -14.08 5.58
N GLU A 78 17.80 -14.99 6.38
CA GLU A 78 17.31 -15.28 7.73
C GLU A 78 17.42 -14.06 8.66
N ARG A 79 18.53 -13.33 8.57
CA ARG A 79 18.73 -12.08 9.32
C ARG A 79 17.76 -10.99 8.89
N VAL A 80 17.53 -10.83 7.60
CA VAL A 80 16.59 -9.84 7.07
C VAL A 80 15.16 -10.21 7.46
N ALA A 81 14.77 -11.48 7.39
CA ALA A 81 13.45 -11.93 7.83
C ALA A 81 13.22 -11.66 9.33
N SER A 82 14.25 -11.91 10.16
CA SER A 82 14.22 -11.57 11.58
C SER A 82 14.12 -10.06 11.83
N ALA A 83 14.90 -9.25 11.11
CA ALA A 83 14.86 -7.80 11.20
C ALA A 83 13.52 -7.22 10.71
N LEU A 84 12.92 -7.81 9.68
CA LEU A 84 11.58 -7.45 9.21
C LEU A 84 10.52 -7.68 10.29
N THR A 85 10.57 -8.80 11.00
CA THR A 85 9.65 -9.08 12.12
C THR A 85 9.79 -8.02 13.22
N ALA A 86 11.01 -7.56 13.51
CA ALA A 86 11.22 -6.49 14.47
C ALA A 86 10.72 -5.12 13.96
N SER A 87 10.86 -4.86 12.65
CA SER A 87 10.44 -3.60 12.02
C SER A 87 8.93 -3.55 11.72
N LEU A 88 8.31 -4.71 11.53
CA LEU A 88 6.89 -4.88 11.26
C LEU A 88 6.23 -5.73 12.37
N PRO A 89 6.00 -5.17 13.57
CA PRO A 89 5.56 -5.93 14.74
C PRO A 89 4.27 -6.75 14.54
N TRP A 90 3.40 -6.31 13.64
CA TRP A 90 2.17 -7.02 13.30
C TRP A 90 2.42 -8.42 12.71
N THR A 91 3.60 -8.66 12.11
CA THR A 91 3.96 -9.98 11.57
C THR A 91 4.12 -11.04 12.65
N SER A 92 4.26 -10.63 13.91
CA SER A 92 4.29 -11.57 15.05
C SER A 92 2.97 -12.31 15.26
N PHE A 93 1.85 -11.76 14.76
CA PHE A 93 0.54 -12.44 14.79
C PHE A 93 0.41 -13.54 13.73
N LEU A 94 1.24 -13.51 12.69
CA LEU A 94 1.25 -14.55 11.67
C LEU A 94 1.94 -15.83 12.19
N PRO A 95 1.43 -17.02 11.86
CA PRO A 95 2.16 -18.29 12.02
C PRO A 95 3.53 -18.25 11.35
N ALA A 96 4.45 -19.08 11.80
CA ALA A 96 5.83 -19.08 11.28
C ALA A 96 5.90 -19.37 9.77
N GLU A 97 5.05 -20.26 9.27
CA GLU A 97 4.95 -20.59 7.85
C GLU A 97 4.46 -19.40 7.04
N GLU A 98 3.40 -18.73 7.47
CA GLU A 98 2.84 -17.56 6.80
C GLU A 98 3.81 -16.36 6.84
N ARG A 99 4.62 -16.21 7.89
CA ARG A 99 5.71 -15.20 7.90
C ARG A 99 6.76 -15.48 6.83
N ALA A 100 7.10 -16.75 6.63
CA ALA A 100 8.04 -17.12 5.58
C ALA A 100 7.46 -16.86 4.19
N GLU A 101 6.19 -17.19 3.98
CA GLU A 101 5.47 -16.88 2.74
C GLU A 101 5.37 -15.38 2.48
N PHE A 102 5.06 -14.59 3.52
CA PHE A 102 5.05 -13.12 3.43
C PHE A 102 6.40 -12.58 2.96
N PHE A 103 7.50 -13.05 3.56
CA PHE A 103 8.84 -12.60 3.20
C PHE A 103 9.20 -12.96 1.74
N GLU A 104 8.88 -14.16 1.30
CA GLU A 104 9.10 -14.60 -0.08
C GLU A 104 8.25 -13.78 -1.06
N ALA A 105 6.97 -13.59 -0.76
CA ALA A 105 6.08 -12.77 -1.56
C ALA A 105 6.54 -11.31 -1.63
N LEU A 106 7.03 -10.75 -0.51
CA LEU A 106 7.56 -9.39 -0.42
C LEU A 106 8.78 -9.20 -1.34
N THR A 107 9.75 -10.10 -1.27
CA THR A 107 10.97 -10.01 -2.08
C THR A 107 10.68 -10.19 -3.57
N THR A 108 9.83 -11.15 -3.92
CA THR A 108 9.41 -11.40 -5.30
C THR A 108 8.64 -10.20 -5.86
N ARG A 109 7.71 -9.65 -5.08
CA ARG A 109 6.92 -8.48 -5.49
C ARG A 109 7.78 -7.22 -5.61
N ALA A 110 8.73 -7.03 -4.70
CA ALA A 110 9.69 -5.92 -4.75
C ALA A 110 10.51 -5.96 -6.05
N ALA A 111 11.02 -7.13 -6.45
CA ALA A 111 11.73 -7.30 -7.71
C ALA A 111 10.87 -6.89 -8.92
N ALA A 112 9.64 -7.40 -8.99
CA ALA A 112 8.71 -7.07 -10.08
C ALA A 112 8.35 -5.58 -10.10
N CYS A 113 8.16 -4.94 -8.95
CA CYS A 113 7.86 -3.51 -8.85
C CYS A 113 9.02 -2.64 -9.36
N VAL A 114 10.27 -3.05 -9.13
CA VAL A 114 11.45 -2.36 -9.68
C VAL A 114 11.45 -2.40 -11.20
N GLU A 115 11.17 -3.55 -11.80
CA GLU A 115 11.11 -3.71 -13.25
C GLU A 115 9.99 -2.88 -13.90
N LEU A 116 8.83 -2.83 -13.24
CA LEU A 116 7.66 -2.10 -13.73
C LEU A 116 7.68 -0.60 -13.40
N GLY A 117 8.55 -0.17 -12.47
CA GLY A 117 8.60 1.22 -12.00
C GLY A 117 7.36 1.66 -11.20
N THR A 118 6.59 0.70 -10.64
CA THR A 118 5.40 0.98 -9.83
C THR A 118 5.43 0.15 -8.54
N PHE A 119 5.16 0.80 -7.39
CA PHE A 119 5.19 0.15 -6.08
C PHE A 119 3.80 -0.09 -5.46
N GLU A 120 2.75 0.29 -6.16
CA GLU A 120 1.37 0.03 -5.70
C GLU A 120 1.08 -1.46 -5.45
N PRO A 121 1.53 -2.41 -6.32
CA PRO A 121 1.33 -3.83 -6.06
C PRO A 121 2.03 -4.32 -4.78
N LEU A 122 3.15 -3.68 -4.40
CA LEU A 122 3.86 -4.00 -3.16
C LEU A 122 3.11 -3.49 -1.93
N ALA A 123 2.57 -2.27 -2.00
CA ALA A 123 1.74 -1.70 -0.95
C ALA A 123 0.50 -2.57 -0.70
N ARG A 124 -0.22 -2.96 -1.74
CA ARG A 124 -1.38 -3.88 -1.64
C ARG A 124 -1.03 -5.24 -1.03
N LEU A 125 0.14 -5.78 -1.35
CA LEU A 125 0.62 -7.02 -0.74
C LEU A 125 0.78 -6.85 0.77
N ILE A 126 1.44 -5.77 1.21
CA ILE A 126 1.66 -5.49 2.63
C ILE A 126 0.33 -5.31 3.36
N ASP A 127 -0.60 -4.55 2.78
CA ASP A 127 -1.92 -4.32 3.37
C ASP A 127 -2.73 -5.62 3.48
N GLY A 128 -2.67 -6.48 2.46
CA GLY A 128 -3.32 -7.80 2.50
C GLY A 128 -2.78 -8.68 3.63
N TRP A 129 -1.46 -8.75 3.79
CA TRP A 129 -0.84 -9.52 4.86
C TRP A 129 -1.10 -8.92 6.25
N ARG A 130 -1.19 -7.58 6.34
CA ARG A 130 -1.58 -6.91 7.59
C ARG A 130 -3.01 -7.29 7.99
N ALA A 131 -3.95 -7.31 7.04
CA ALA A 131 -5.31 -7.76 7.30
C ALA A 131 -5.36 -9.24 7.75
N THR A 132 -4.53 -10.12 7.15
CA THR A 132 -4.39 -11.51 7.59
C THR A 132 -3.88 -11.60 9.03
N ALA A 133 -2.85 -10.81 9.38
CA ALA A 133 -2.31 -10.76 10.73
C ALA A 133 -3.35 -10.24 11.74
N GLU A 134 -4.18 -9.28 11.36
CA GLU A 134 -5.29 -8.79 12.19
C GLU A 134 -6.29 -9.89 12.52
N VAL A 135 -6.64 -10.71 11.54
CA VAL A 135 -7.52 -11.89 11.75
C VAL A 135 -6.90 -12.87 12.75
N HIS A 136 -5.61 -13.14 12.64
CA HIS A 136 -4.92 -14.01 13.60
C HIS A 136 -4.83 -13.39 15.00
N GLY A 137 -4.70 -12.07 15.09
CA GLY A 137 -4.62 -11.33 16.34
C GLY A 137 -5.96 -11.18 17.08
N VAL A 138 -7.09 -11.38 16.38
CA VAL A 138 -8.44 -11.21 16.95
C VAL A 138 -9.19 -12.56 16.92
N PRO A 139 -9.28 -13.26 18.07
CA PRO A 139 -9.88 -14.60 18.13
C PRO A 139 -11.31 -14.68 17.60
N GLU A 140 -12.12 -13.62 17.79
CA GLU A 140 -13.49 -13.54 17.31
C GLU A 140 -13.59 -13.52 15.78
N LEU A 141 -12.65 -12.84 15.10
CA LEU A 141 -12.61 -12.81 13.63
C LEU A 141 -12.21 -14.19 13.08
N ARG A 142 -11.24 -14.81 13.70
CA ARG A 142 -10.82 -16.17 13.34
C ARG A 142 -11.95 -17.18 13.46
N ALA A 143 -12.68 -17.17 14.59
CA ALA A 143 -13.82 -18.05 14.80
C ALA A 143 -14.93 -17.85 13.76
N LYS A 144 -15.21 -16.60 13.37
CA LYS A 144 -16.19 -16.31 12.31
C LYS A 144 -15.79 -16.88 10.96
N LEU A 145 -14.53 -16.73 10.56
CA LEU A 145 -14.02 -17.24 9.29
C LEU A 145 -14.00 -18.79 9.26
N GLU A 146 -13.71 -19.44 10.37
CA GLU A 146 -13.78 -20.89 10.48
C GLU A 146 -15.22 -21.42 10.31
N VAL A 147 -16.21 -20.70 10.84
CA VAL A 147 -17.64 -21.05 10.68
C VAL A 147 -18.09 -20.85 9.22
N GLU A 148 -17.67 -19.78 8.56
CA GLU A 148 -18.02 -19.55 7.14
C GLU A 148 -17.42 -20.59 6.20
N ARG A 149 -16.21 -21.09 6.49
CA ARG A 149 -15.56 -22.16 5.70
C ARG A 149 -16.25 -23.53 5.80
N THR A 150 -16.99 -23.77 6.86
CA THR A 150 -17.75 -25.02 7.09
C THR A 150 -19.18 -24.97 6.53
N GLY A 151 -19.62 -23.84 5.98
CA GLY A 151 -20.92 -23.70 5.32
C GLY A 151 -21.01 -24.55 4.04
N PRO A 152 -22.25 -24.96 3.61
CA PRO A 152 -22.43 -25.70 2.38
C PRO A 152 -21.88 -24.90 1.18
N ALA A 153 -21.09 -25.56 0.33
CA ALA A 153 -20.57 -24.96 -0.88
C ALA A 153 -21.74 -24.52 -1.79
N VAL A 154 -21.84 -23.21 -2.05
CA VAL A 154 -22.82 -22.69 -3.01
C VAL A 154 -22.20 -22.79 -4.40
N PRO A 155 -22.81 -23.57 -5.34
CA PRO A 155 -22.28 -23.66 -6.69
C PRO A 155 -22.39 -22.32 -7.40
N ILE A 156 -21.24 -21.76 -7.79
CA ILE A 156 -21.20 -20.55 -8.62
C ILE A 156 -21.42 -20.99 -10.07
N HIS A 157 -22.58 -20.65 -10.63
CA HIS A 157 -22.83 -20.84 -12.05
C HIS A 157 -21.99 -19.84 -12.86
N ARG A 158 -21.16 -20.38 -13.75
CA ARG A 158 -20.48 -19.57 -14.76
C ARG A 158 -21.54 -18.99 -15.69
N PRO A 159 -21.59 -17.64 -15.91
CA PRO A 159 -22.49 -17.09 -16.93
C PRO A 159 -22.14 -17.68 -18.29
N GLU A 160 -23.16 -18.19 -18.99
CA GLU A 160 -22.99 -18.65 -20.37
C GLU A 160 -22.56 -17.44 -21.23
N ALA A 161 -21.47 -17.63 -21.99
CA ALA A 161 -21.01 -16.65 -22.94
C ALA A 161 -22.07 -16.50 -24.04
N ALA A 162 -22.64 -15.27 -24.17
CA ALA A 162 -23.53 -14.92 -25.27
C ALA A 162 -22.75 -14.68 -26.55
#